data_b6594ba9101aa98159520e5123a3d733
#
_entry.id   b6594ba9101aa98159520e5123a3d733
#
_cell.length_a   1.000
_cell.length_b   1.000
_cell.length_c   1.000
_cell.angle_alpha   90.00
_cell.angle_beta   90.00
_cell.angle_gamma   90.00
#
_symmetry.space_group_name_H-M   'P 1'
#
loop_
_entity.id
_entity.type
_entity.pdbx_description
1 polymer ?
#
loop_
_entity_poly.entity_id
_entity_poly.type
_entity_poly.pdbx_seq_one_letter_code
_entity_poly.pdbx_strand_id
1 'polypeptide(L)'
;DGALSSINLGFSRMITRETSVGVSVGRYTGTIRRRLVRTIESSDSTAVLPYISDGGWTYSGYRVTGGAATRVLDIVNMSVSATWSTSLDAEASTSTSGGDGSFDLPLQLRLGASAPLAPGLTLSASAMRADWSGVRDALSGGGDAGVELAYGAGLELTQARLLGRSAPIRLGFRHTDLPFSPAGESASERIFAGGLGLVLNQANELILAGVDVGVERGRRTAGSLVENFWRGTVSLRLAGL
;
A
#
# COMPACT_ATOMS: atom_id res chain seq x y z
N ASP A 1 16.95 6.17 -3.27
CA ASP A 1 17.01 5.01 -4.15
C ASP A 1 16.99 3.73 -3.34
N GLY A 2 16.23 2.71 -3.80
CA GLY A 2 16.07 1.45 -3.10
C GLY A 2 14.62 1.08 -2.81
N ALA A 3 14.40 -0.10 -2.21
CA ALA A 3 13.08 -0.58 -1.85
C ALA A 3 13.10 -1.46 -0.60
N LEU A 4 12.01 -1.42 0.15
CA LEU A 4 11.69 -2.39 1.18
C LEU A 4 10.69 -3.40 0.61
N SER A 5 11.03 -4.68 0.70
CA SER A 5 10.22 -5.80 0.22
C SER A 5 9.80 -6.69 1.38
N SER A 6 8.79 -7.52 1.18
CA SER A 6 8.45 -8.56 2.16
C SER A 6 8.16 -9.88 1.47
N ILE A 7 8.67 -10.95 2.07
CA ILE A 7 8.38 -12.33 1.69
C ILE A 7 7.42 -12.89 2.74
N ASN A 8 6.30 -13.47 2.30
CA ASN A 8 5.27 -13.95 3.21
C ASN A 8 4.90 -15.38 2.88
N LEU A 9 4.69 -16.19 3.91
CA LEU A 9 4.11 -17.52 3.84
C LEU A 9 2.81 -17.52 4.63
N GLY A 10 1.72 -17.95 4.01
CA GLY A 10 0.42 -17.94 4.64
C GLY A 10 -0.29 -19.28 4.52
N PHE A 11 -1.13 -19.55 5.49
CA PHE A 11 -2.05 -20.68 5.53
C PHE A 11 -3.44 -20.19 5.85
N SER A 12 -4.44 -20.73 5.14
CA SER A 12 -5.84 -20.44 5.42
C SER A 12 -6.68 -21.72 5.40
N ARG A 13 -7.75 -21.74 6.20
CA ARG A 13 -8.67 -22.87 6.28
C ARG A 13 -10.11 -22.38 6.41
N MET A 14 -11.03 -23.04 5.75
CA MET A 14 -12.45 -22.89 5.99
C MET A 14 -12.81 -23.59 7.31
N ILE A 15 -13.42 -22.85 8.24
CA ILE A 15 -13.94 -23.38 9.51
C ILE A 15 -15.40 -23.79 9.34
N THR A 16 -16.17 -22.99 8.62
CA THR A 16 -17.53 -23.32 8.21
C THR A 16 -17.64 -23.18 6.69
N ARG A 17 -18.82 -23.41 6.12
CA ARG A 17 -19.07 -23.20 4.68
C ARG A 17 -18.95 -21.72 4.28
N GLU A 18 -19.19 -20.82 5.24
CA GLU A 18 -19.20 -19.38 4.99
C GLU A 18 -17.99 -18.65 5.59
N THR A 19 -17.27 -19.29 6.54
CA THR A 19 -16.20 -18.65 7.28
C THR A 19 -14.85 -19.29 7.05
N SER A 20 -13.86 -18.50 6.71
CA SER A 20 -12.46 -18.88 6.64
C SER A 20 -11.61 -18.05 7.59
N VAL A 21 -10.55 -18.66 8.11
CA VAL A 21 -9.51 -17.97 8.89
C VAL A 21 -8.16 -18.24 8.27
N GLY A 22 -7.24 -17.32 8.46
CA GLY A 22 -5.89 -17.45 7.95
C GLY A 22 -4.87 -16.77 8.83
N VAL A 23 -3.65 -17.26 8.73
CA VAL A 23 -2.46 -16.66 9.35
C VAL A 23 -1.35 -16.62 8.31
N SER A 24 -0.57 -15.56 8.34
CA SER A 24 0.67 -15.48 7.56
C SER A 24 1.81 -14.95 8.41
N VAL A 25 3.00 -15.45 8.14
CA VAL A 25 4.25 -14.93 8.68
C VAL A 25 5.08 -14.38 7.53
N GLY A 26 5.78 -13.29 7.78
CA GLY A 26 6.58 -12.64 6.76
C GLY A 26 7.84 -12.03 7.31
N ARG A 27 8.80 -11.79 6.44
CA ARG A 27 10.04 -11.10 6.72
C ARG A 27 10.16 -9.87 5.82
N TYR A 28 10.50 -8.75 6.41
CA TYR A 28 10.93 -7.55 5.69
C TYR A 28 12.40 -7.67 5.32
N THR A 29 12.76 -7.21 4.13
CA THR A 29 14.14 -7.12 3.65
C THR A 29 14.23 -6.05 2.58
N GLY A 30 15.35 -5.36 2.52
CA GLY A 30 15.60 -4.36 1.49
C GLY A 30 16.72 -3.42 1.87
N THR A 31 17.18 -2.66 0.88
CA THR A 31 18.21 -1.64 1.08
C THR A 31 17.71 -0.31 0.54
N ILE A 32 17.82 0.74 1.34
CA ILE A 32 17.52 2.11 0.92
C ILE A 32 18.81 2.92 0.96
N ARG A 33 19.10 3.60 -0.15
CA ARG A 33 20.25 4.50 -0.27
C ARG A 33 19.76 5.93 -0.41
N ARG A 34 20.37 6.83 0.34
CA ARG A 34 20.12 8.26 0.26
C ARG A 34 21.41 8.96 -0.14
N ARG A 35 21.34 9.76 -1.19
CA ARG A 35 22.41 10.65 -1.61
C ARG A 35 21.93 12.09 -1.58
N LEU A 36 22.59 12.91 -0.79
CA LEU A 36 22.37 14.35 -0.73
C LEU A 36 23.58 15.06 -1.32
N VAL A 37 23.35 15.86 -2.35
CA VAL A 37 24.38 16.74 -2.95
C VAL A 37 23.95 18.18 -2.69
N ARG A 38 24.77 18.95 -1.99
CA ARG A 38 24.59 20.40 -1.82
C ARG A 38 25.67 21.12 -2.63
N THR A 39 25.25 21.82 -3.67
CA THR A 39 26.11 22.72 -4.41
C THR A 39 26.01 24.10 -3.78
N ILE A 40 27.15 24.66 -3.39
CA ILE A 40 27.24 26.01 -2.83
C ILE A 40 27.71 26.89 -3.96
N GLU A 41 26.85 27.79 -4.43
CA GLU A 41 27.24 28.81 -5.38
C GLU A 41 28.02 29.89 -4.63
N SER A 42 29.31 30.03 -4.95
CA SER A 42 30.16 31.10 -4.42
C SER A 42 30.19 32.22 -5.45
N SER A 43 29.92 33.45 -5.01
CA SER A 43 30.06 34.65 -5.84
C SER A 43 31.51 35.04 -6.10
N ASP A 44 32.46 34.45 -5.39
CA ASP A 44 33.89 34.60 -5.62
C ASP A 44 34.44 33.44 -6.45
N SER A 45 35.46 33.70 -7.24
CA SER A 45 36.13 32.78 -8.19
C SER A 45 36.74 31.52 -7.55
N THR A 46 36.45 31.23 -6.29
CA THR A 46 36.92 30.05 -5.57
C THR A 46 35.95 28.90 -5.80
N ALA A 47 36.40 27.86 -6.50
CA ALA A 47 35.62 26.65 -6.70
C ALA A 47 35.33 25.98 -5.34
N VAL A 48 34.08 26.05 -4.88
CA VAL A 48 33.61 25.33 -3.69
C VAL A 48 33.19 23.93 -4.12
N LEU A 49 33.84 22.91 -3.54
CA LEU A 49 33.47 21.53 -3.79
C LEU A 49 32.07 21.26 -3.24
N PRO A 50 31.21 20.52 -3.96
CA PRO A 50 29.90 20.18 -3.48
C PRO A 50 30.01 19.28 -2.23
N TYR A 51 29.17 19.54 -1.23
CA TYR A 51 29.01 18.66 -0.09
C TYR A 51 28.18 17.46 -0.53
N ILE A 52 28.76 16.26 -0.44
CA ILE A 52 28.10 15.00 -0.76
C ILE A 52 27.96 14.20 0.53
N SER A 53 26.72 13.84 0.87
CA SER A 53 26.42 12.91 1.96
C SER A 53 25.73 11.68 1.34
N ASP A 54 26.40 10.54 1.43
CA ASP A 54 25.86 9.24 1.03
C ASP A 54 25.53 8.42 2.28
N GLY A 55 24.37 7.74 2.26
CA GLY A 55 23.97 6.80 3.29
C GLY A 55 23.23 5.62 2.69
N GLY A 56 23.52 4.43 3.20
CA GLY A 56 22.83 3.20 2.83
C GLY A 56 22.45 2.42 4.09
N TRP A 57 21.19 1.98 4.15
CA TRP A 57 20.69 1.17 5.26
C TRP A 57 20.05 -0.10 4.72
N THR A 58 20.38 -1.23 5.34
CA THR A 58 19.73 -2.50 5.10
C THR A 58 18.68 -2.73 6.17
N TYR A 59 17.46 -2.96 5.75
CA TYR A 59 16.32 -3.13 6.64
C TYR A 59 15.97 -4.58 6.82
N SER A 60 15.64 -4.98 8.06
CA SER A 60 15.11 -6.30 8.38
C SER A 60 14.07 -6.23 9.49
N GLY A 61 13.16 -7.20 9.51
CA GLY A 61 12.10 -7.32 10.49
C GLY A 61 11.16 -8.46 10.15
N TYR A 62 10.24 -8.78 11.05
CA TYR A 62 9.25 -9.82 10.85
C TYR A 62 7.84 -9.27 11.02
N ARG A 63 6.87 -9.97 10.42
CA ARG A 63 5.46 -9.65 10.61
C ARG A 63 4.62 -10.92 10.71
N VAL A 64 3.53 -10.83 11.45
CA VAL A 64 2.49 -11.85 11.54
C VAL A 64 1.16 -11.18 11.23
N THR A 65 0.39 -11.78 10.33
CA THR A 65 -0.96 -11.33 10.02
C THR A 65 -1.93 -12.44 10.32
N GLY A 66 -2.94 -12.16 11.13
CA GLY A 66 -4.09 -13.01 11.33
C GLY A 66 -5.34 -12.37 10.72
N GLY A 67 -6.25 -13.18 10.22
CA GLY A 67 -7.49 -12.65 9.63
C GLY A 67 -8.59 -13.68 9.51
N ALA A 68 -9.80 -13.18 9.34
CA ALA A 68 -10.99 -13.97 9.07
C ALA A 68 -11.82 -13.32 7.96
N ALA A 69 -12.48 -14.15 7.18
CA ALA A 69 -13.49 -13.72 6.22
C ALA A 69 -14.72 -14.59 6.35
N THR A 70 -15.90 -13.98 6.26
CA THR A 70 -17.17 -14.68 6.38
C THR A 70 -18.19 -14.12 5.41
N ARG A 71 -19.13 -14.96 4.99
CA ARG A 71 -20.33 -14.54 4.26
C ARG A 71 -21.50 -14.43 5.23
N VAL A 72 -22.11 -13.26 5.28
CA VAL A 72 -23.25 -12.96 6.15
C VAL A 72 -24.51 -12.90 5.29
N LEU A 73 -25.58 -13.53 5.74
CA LEU A 73 -26.89 -13.59 5.02
C LEU A 73 -26.76 -14.05 3.56
N ASP A 74 -25.75 -14.88 3.24
CA ASP A 74 -25.44 -15.38 1.90
C ASP A 74 -25.17 -14.28 0.83
N ILE A 75 -25.12 -13.02 1.23
CA ILE A 75 -25.04 -11.86 0.34
C ILE A 75 -23.78 -11.02 0.60
N VAL A 76 -23.47 -10.71 1.86
CA VAL A 76 -22.40 -9.81 2.23
C VAL A 76 -21.15 -10.61 2.62
N ASN A 77 -20.06 -10.43 1.89
CA ASN A 77 -18.75 -10.92 2.32
C ASN A 77 -18.10 -9.86 3.21
N MET A 78 -17.67 -10.27 4.39
CA MET A 78 -16.96 -9.41 5.35
C MET A 78 -15.58 -10.00 5.65
N SER A 79 -14.62 -9.15 5.90
CA SER A 79 -13.27 -9.56 6.29
C SER A 79 -12.68 -8.64 7.34
N VAL A 80 -11.87 -9.22 8.22
CA VAL A 80 -11.06 -8.50 9.20
C VAL A 80 -9.66 -9.08 9.21
N SER A 81 -8.66 -8.24 9.34
CA SER A 81 -7.29 -8.70 9.58
C SER A 81 -6.53 -7.75 10.49
N ALA A 82 -5.60 -8.33 11.26
CA ALA A 82 -4.66 -7.63 12.09
C ALA A 82 -3.24 -8.05 11.70
N THR A 83 -2.36 -7.08 11.48
CA THR A 83 -0.94 -7.30 11.20
C THR A 83 -0.13 -6.70 12.33
N TRP A 84 0.58 -7.55 13.04
CA TRP A 84 1.60 -7.18 14.01
C TRP A 84 2.98 -7.35 13.38
N SER A 85 3.89 -6.40 13.64
CA SER A 85 5.28 -6.45 13.14
C SER A 85 6.23 -6.26 14.31
N THR A 86 7.42 -6.85 14.22
CA THR A 86 8.55 -6.46 15.07
C THR A 86 9.01 -5.07 14.68
N SER A 87 9.90 -4.48 15.46
CA SER A 87 10.65 -3.31 15.02
C SER A 87 11.35 -3.60 13.70
N LEU A 88 11.46 -2.58 12.86
CA LEU A 88 12.22 -2.62 11.61
C LEU A 88 13.64 -2.12 11.91
N ASP A 89 14.58 -3.04 11.95
CA ASP A 89 15.99 -2.72 12.19
C ASP A 89 16.62 -2.22 10.89
N ALA A 90 17.38 -1.15 11.00
CA ALA A 90 18.12 -0.50 9.91
C ALA A 90 19.62 -0.55 10.23
N GLU A 91 20.36 -1.40 9.55
CA GLU A 91 21.81 -1.51 9.65
C GLU A 91 22.47 -0.57 8.64
N ALA A 92 23.29 0.35 9.14
CA ALA A 92 24.02 1.29 8.31
C ALA A 92 25.20 0.63 7.60
N SER A 93 25.40 0.91 6.32
CA SER A 93 26.62 0.52 5.62
C SER A 93 27.83 1.28 6.15
N THR A 94 29.03 0.71 6.01
CA THR A 94 30.30 1.27 6.54
C THR A 94 30.61 2.70 6.06
N SER A 95 29.99 3.17 4.98
CA SER A 95 30.15 4.53 4.45
C SER A 95 29.05 5.50 4.89
N THR A 96 28.14 5.05 5.75
CA THR A 96 26.95 5.83 6.13
C THR A 96 27.24 6.69 7.36
N SER A 97 26.96 7.98 7.27
CA SER A 97 27.15 8.94 8.37
C SER A 97 25.96 8.98 9.35
N GLY A 98 25.13 7.96 9.43
CA GLY A 98 23.89 7.99 10.21
C GLY A 98 23.71 6.88 11.24
N GLY A 99 24.65 5.94 11.36
CA GLY A 99 24.53 4.82 12.32
C GLY A 99 23.33 3.89 12.07
N ASP A 100 23.24 2.88 12.93
CA ASP A 100 22.13 1.93 12.94
C ASP A 100 20.89 2.56 13.59
N GLY A 101 19.72 2.07 13.25
CA GLY A 101 18.44 2.53 13.80
C GLY A 101 17.44 1.38 13.94
N SER A 102 16.42 1.60 14.73
CA SER A 102 15.29 0.67 14.87
C SER A 102 14.01 1.48 14.95
N PHE A 103 12.95 1.02 14.25
CA PHE A 103 11.67 1.72 14.13
C PHE A 103 10.55 0.75 14.49
N ASP A 104 9.75 1.10 15.47
CA ASP A 104 8.58 0.31 15.84
C ASP A 104 7.49 0.44 14.79
N LEU A 105 7.08 -0.68 14.21
CA LEU A 105 5.98 -0.71 13.26
C LEU A 105 4.65 -0.88 13.99
N PRO A 106 3.63 -0.04 13.66
CA PRO A 106 2.35 -0.10 14.33
C PRO A 106 1.55 -1.36 14.00
N LEU A 107 0.68 -1.73 14.94
CA LEU A 107 -0.39 -2.69 14.67
C LEU A 107 -1.31 -2.12 13.58
N GLN A 108 -1.48 -2.85 12.48
CA GLN A 108 -2.40 -2.50 11.41
C GLN A 108 -3.67 -3.33 11.50
N LEU A 109 -4.81 -2.64 11.58
CA LEU A 109 -6.12 -3.25 11.52
C LEU A 109 -6.78 -2.93 10.18
N ARG A 110 -7.36 -3.95 9.53
CA ARG A 110 -8.08 -3.79 8.26
C ARG A 110 -9.44 -4.46 8.32
N LEU A 111 -10.41 -3.78 7.73
CA LEU A 111 -11.78 -4.25 7.56
C LEU A 111 -12.13 -4.18 6.08
N GLY A 112 -12.93 -5.13 5.62
CA GLY A 112 -13.46 -5.14 4.27
C GLY A 112 -14.86 -5.68 4.24
N ALA A 113 -15.68 -5.17 3.33
CA ALA A 113 -16.99 -5.69 3.05
C ALA A 113 -17.28 -5.62 1.54
N SER A 114 -18.01 -6.59 1.00
CA SER A 114 -18.51 -6.52 -0.37
C SER A 114 -19.87 -7.20 -0.49
N ALA A 115 -20.73 -6.64 -1.33
CA ALA A 115 -22.06 -7.16 -1.59
C ALA A 115 -22.45 -6.94 -3.06
N PRO A 116 -23.18 -7.88 -3.69
CA PRO A 116 -23.82 -7.66 -4.96
C PRO A 116 -24.98 -6.66 -4.78
N LEU A 117 -25.00 -5.60 -5.58
CA LEU A 117 -26.12 -4.64 -5.64
C LEU A 117 -27.16 -5.06 -6.68
N ALA A 118 -26.68 -5.67 -7.76
CA ALA A 118 -27.50 -6.20 -8.85
C ALA A 118 -26.71 -7.32 -9.57
N PRO A 119 -27.34 -8.10 -10.44
CA PRO A 119 -26.62 -9.08 -11.26
C PRO A 119 -25.40 -8.44 -11.96
N GLY A 120 -24.21 -8.95 -11.67
CA GLY A 120 -22.95 -8.45 -12.22
C GLY A 120 -22.45 -7.11 -11.69
N LEU A 121 -23.12 -6.47 -10.72
CA LEU A 121 -22.68 -5.24 -10.07
C LEU A 121 -22.39 -5.50 -8.60
N THR A 122 -21.13 -5.31 -8.18
CA THR A 122 -20.66 -5.51 -6.80
C THR A 122 -20.19 -4.19 -6.23
N LEU A 123 -20.63 -3.87 -5.02
CA LEU A 123 -20.09 -2.81 -4.17
C LEU A 123 -19.07 -3.40 -3.20
N SER A 124 -17.95 -2.72 -3.03
CA SER A 124 -16.94 -3.07 -2.02
C SER A 124 -16.59 -1.83 -1.19
N ALA A 125 -16.30 -2.03 0.08
CA ALA A 125 -15.80 -0.99 0.99
C ALA A 125 -14.66 -1.56 1.82
N SER A 126 -13.72 -0.71 2.22
CA SER A 126 -12.61 -1.09 3.08
C SER A 126 -12.21 0.06 4.01
N ALA A 127 -11.65 -0.30 5.17
CA ALA A 127 -11.02 0.62 6.10
C ALA A 127 -9.73 0.01 6.65
N MET A 128 -8.76 0.87 6.97
CA MET A 128 -7.49 0.49 7.58
C MET A 128 -7.11 1.54 8.62
N ARG A 129 -6.58 1.08 9.76
CA ARG A 129 -6.04 1.95 10.82
C ARG A 129 -4.68 1.43 11.25
N ALA A 130 -3.71 2.35 11.40
CA ALA A 130 -2.42 2.11 12.00
C ALA A 130 -2.00 3.34 12.84
N ASP A 131 -1.45 3.12 14.03
CA ASP A 131 -1.05 4.20 14.94
C ASP A 131 0.47 4.32 14.96
N TRP A 132 0.97 5.32 14.26
CA TRP A 132 2.40 5.60 14.08
C TRP A 132 2.99 6.50 15.18
N SER A 133 2.21 6.88 16.20
CA SER A 133 2.69 7.78 17.26
C SER A 133 3.94 7.26 17.98
N GLY A 134 4.15 5.94 18.03
CA GLY A 134 5.33 5.31 18.64
C GLY A 134 6.66 5.60 17.93
N VAL A 135 6.64 6.03 16.65
CA VAL A 135 7.87 6.38 15.92
C VAL A 135 8.19 7.88 15.95
N ARG A 136 7.41 8.69 16.67
CA ARG A 136 7.57 10.16 16.73
C ARG A 136 8.98 10.56 17.15
N ASP A 137 9.50 9.92 18.18
CA ASP A 137 10.84 10.24 18.73
C ASP A 137 11.99 9.86 17.78
N ALA A 138 11.74 8.95 16.85
CA ALA A 138 12.71 8.56 15.82
C ALA A 138 12.74 9.50 14.61
N LEU A 139 11.76 10.43 14.51
CA LEU A 139 11.71 11.40 13.41
C LEU A 139 12.66 12.56 13.69
N SER A 140 13.76 12.62 12.96
CA SER A 140 14.66 13.77 12.98
C SER A 140 14.06 14.95 12.19
N GLY A 141 14.10 16.17 12.74
CA GLY A 141 13.72 17.37 11.99
C GLY A 141 12.33 17.95 12.27
N GLY A 142 11.70 17.60 13.40
CA GLY A 142 10.44 18.23 13.85
C GLY A 142 9.19 17.75 13.12
N GLY A 143 9.25 16.59 12.49
CA GLY A 143 8.06 15.91 11.96
C GLY A 143 7.20 15.32 13.08
N ASP A 144 5.90 15.22 12.87
CA ASP A 144 4.96 14.54 13.76
C ASP A 144 4.48 13.22 13.13
N ALA A 145 4.21 12.22 13.98
CA ALA A 145 3.64 10.94 13.59
C ALA A 145 2.34 10.71 14.34
N GLY A 146 1.30 10.35 13.63
CA GLY A 146 -0.04 10.17 14.15
C GLY A 146 -0.71 8.90 13.65
N VAL A 147 -2.02 8.90 13.67
CA VAL A 147 -2.84 7.77 13.20
C VAL A 147 -3.02 7.86 11.69
N GLU A 148 -2.66 6.79 11.00
CA GLU A 148 -3.05 6.54 9.63
C GLU A 148 -4.46 5.95 9.62
N LEU A 149 -5.38 6.62 8.93
CA LEU A 149 -6.72 6.13 8.70
C LEU A 149 -7.00 6.16 7.20
N ALA A 150 -7.21 5.00 6.60
CA ALA A 150 -7.60 4.90 5.20
C ALA A 150 -8.98 4.25 5.09
N TYR A 151 -9.81 4.77 4.20
CA TYR A 151 -11.08 4.16 3.84
C TYR A 151 -11.37 4.36 2.35
N GLY A 152 -12.13 3.45 1.80
CA GLY A 152 -12.47 3.50 0.38
C GLY A 152 -13.68 2.68 0.05
N ALA A 153 -14.22 2.95 -1.13
CA ALA A 153 -15.31 2.20 -1.72
C ALA A 153 -15.07 2.00 -3.22
N GLY A 154 -15.62 0.93 -3.77
CA GLY A 154 -15.47 0.60 -5.18
C GLY A 154 -16.70 -0.12 -5.73
N LEU A 155 -16.92 0.06 -7.02
CA LEU A 155 -17.94 -0.64 -7.80
C LEU A 155 -17.26 -1.46 -8.88
N GLU A 156 -17.72 -2.68 -9.07
CA GLU A 156 -17.28 -3.55 -10.16
C GLU A 156 -18.50 -4.02 -10.97
N LEU A 157 -18.48 -3.77 -12.27
CA LEU A 157 -19.46 -4.28 -13.24
C LEU A 157 -18.81 -5.39 -14.07
N THR A 158 -19.18 -6.66 -13.81
CA THR A 158 -18.59 -7.85 -14.47
C THR A 158 -19.27 -8.21 -15.78
N GLN A 159 -20.48 -7.73 -16.03
CA GLN A 159 -21.25 -8.07 -17.23
C GLN A 159 -20.85 -7.28 -18.49
N ALA A 160 -20.00 -6.27 -18.35
CA ALA A 160 -19.51 -5.51 -19.49
C ALA A 160 -18.73 -6.41 -20.46
N ARG A 161 -18.86 -6.12 -21.77
CA ARG A 161 -18.17 -6.86 -22.82
C ARG A 161 -17.45 -5.89 -23.75
N LEU A 162 -16.26 -6.28 -24.17
CA LEU A 162 -15.47 -5.58 -25.17
C LEU A 162 -14.98 -6.60 -26.19
N LEU A 163 -15.23 -6.36 -27.48
CA LEU A 163 -14.86 -7.27 -28.57
C LEU A 163 -15.36 -8.71 -28.35
N GLY A 164 -16.59 -8.86 -27.82
CA GLY A 164 -17.19 -10.17 -27.51
C GLY A 164 -16.66 -10.88 -26.28
N ARG A 165 -15.64 -10.34 -25.60
CA ARG A 165 -15.01 -10.89 -24.40
C ARG A 165 -15.53 -10.20 -23.15
N SER A 166 -15.50 -10.90 -22.01
CA SER A 166 -15.79 -10.28 -20.70
C SER A 166 -14.78 -9.18 -20.41
N ALA A 167 -15.28 -8.00 -20.06
CA ALA A 167 -14.49 -6.81 -19.82
C ALA A 167 -14.99 -6.08 -18.56
N PRO A 168 -14.67 -6.59 -17.35
CA PRO A 168 -15.13 -5.96 -16.11
C PRO A 168 -14.62 -4.51 -16.00
N ILE A 169 -15.54 -3.62 -15.61
CA ILE A 169 -15.27 -2.20 -15.37
C ILE A 169 -15.26 -1.98 -13.87
N ARG A 170 -14.29 -1.21 -13.40
CA ARG A 170 -14.11 -0.89 -11.97
C ARG A 170 -14.00 0.61 -11.78
N LEU A 171 -14.67 1.11 -10.75
CA LEU A 171 -14.55 2.49 -10.27
C LEU A 171 -14.26 2.45 -8.78
N GLY A 172 -13.44 3.36 -8.30
CA GLY A 172 -13.05 3.40 -6.89
C GLY A 172 -12.75 4.79 -6.38
N PHE A 173 -12.90 4.93 -5.09
CA PHE A 173 -12.48 6.09 -4.31
C PHE A 173 -11.75 5.63 -3.07
N ARG A 174 -10.67 6.32 -2.71
CA ARG A 174 -9.92 6.12 -1.46
C ARG A 174 -9.57 7.47 -0.85
N HIS A 175 -9.72 7.57 0.46
CA HIS A 175 -9.19 8.65 1.29
C HIS A 175 -8.23 8.05 2.31
N THR A 176 -7.11 8.74 2.55
CA THR A 176 -6.12 8.34 3.55
C THR A 176 -5.66 9.58 4.30
N ASP A 177 -5.82 9.57 5.62
CA ASP A 177 -5.09 10.47 6.51
C ASP A 177 -3.69 9.91 6.67
N LEU A 178 -2.68 10.68 6.26
CA LEU A 178 -1.30 10.22 6.26
C LEU A 178 -0.71 10.36 7.66
N PRO A 179 0.07 9.37 8.12
CA PRO A 179 0.57 9.35 9.50
C PRO A 179 1.67 10.37 9.76
N PHE A 180 2.38 10.81 8.73
CA PHE A 180 3.51 11.73 8.86
C PHE A 180 3.12 13.11 8.38
N SER A 181 3.29 14.08 9.28
CA SER A 181 2.94 15.49 9.04
C SER A 181 4.21 16.33 9.00
N PRO A 182 4.54 16.96 7.85
CA PRO A 182 5.61 17.94 7.81
C PRO A 182 5.21 19.18 8.60
N ALA A 183 6.09 19.65 9.48
CA ALA A 183 5.88 20.86 10.29
C ALA A 183 4.60 20.88 11.14
N GLY A 184 4.08 19.71 11.54
CA GLY A 184 2.87 19.61 12.37
C GLY A 184 1.54 19.84 11.62
N GLU A 185 1.57 20.01 10.31
CA GLU A 185 0.40 20.17 9.45
C GLU A 185 -0.17 18.81 9.06
N SER A 186 -1.47 18.60 9.24
CA SER A 186 -2.12 17.33 8.86
C SER A 186 -2.00 17.07 7.35
N ALA A 187 -1.65 15.83 7.00
CA ALA A 187 -1.50 15.41 5.62
C ALA A 187 -2.59 14.39 5.23
N SER A 188 -3.15 14.53 4.05
CA SER A 188 -4.16 13.60 3.54
C SER A 188 -4.02 13.36 2.04
N GLU A 189 -4.52 12.21 1.60
CA GLU A 189 -4.54 11.80 0.20
C GLU A 189 -5.94 11.37 -0.21
N ARG A 190 -6.40 11.80 -1.38
CA ARG A 190 -7.65 11.36 -2.01
C ARG A 190 -7.37 10.85 -3.40
N ILE A 191 -7.90 9.67 -3.72
CA ILE A 191 -7.68 9.01 -5.01
C ILE A 191 -9.03 8.61 -5.59
N PHE A 192 -9.23 8.94 -6.87
CA PHE A 192 -10.26 8.37 -7.71
C PHE A 192 -9.61 7.42 -8.71
N ALA A 193 -10.16 6.23 -8.86
CA ALA A 193 -9.63 5.17 -9.71
C ALA A 193 -10.68 4.69 -10.70
N GLY A 194 -10.23 4.40 -11.91
CA GLY A 194 -11.02 3.71 -12.94
C GLY A 194 -10.21 2.57 -13.54
N GLY A 195 -10.84 1.46 -13.84
CA GLY A 195 -10.16 0.29 -14.41
C GLY A 195 -11.03 -0.48 -15.37
N LEU A 196 -10.37 -1.11 -16.33
CA LEU A 196 -10.94 -2.01 -17.31
C LEU A 196 -10.15 -3.31 -17.33
N GLY A 197 -10.81 -4.43 -17.14
CA GLY A 197 -10.26 -5.76 -17.38
C GLY A 197 -10.60 -6.26 -18.78
N LEU A 198 -9.81 -7.18 -19.30
CA LEU A 198 -10.13 -7.95 -20.50
C LEU A 198 -9.77 -9.41 -20.25
N VAL A 199 -10.78 -10.28 -20.28
CA VAL A 199 -10.58 -11.73 -20.16
C VAL A 199 -10.16 -12.27 -21.52
N LEU A 200 -8.91 -12.71 -21.63
CA LEU A 200 -8.34 -13.24 -22.87
C LEU A 200 -8.67 -14.72 -23.06
N ASN A 201 -8.59 -15.49 -21.98
CA ASN A 201 -8.90 -16.91 -21.96
C ASN A 201 -9.57 -17.32 -20.66
N GLN A 202 -10.59 -18.17 -20.74
CA GLN A 202 -11.36 -18.68 -19.61
C GLN A 202 -11.74 -20.13 -19.84
N ALA A 203 -11.62 -20.95 -18.82
CA ALA A 203 -12.10 -22.33 -18.80
C ALA A 203 -12.87 -22.58 -17.51
N ASN A 204 -14.11 -23.05 -17.62
CA ASN A 204 -14.98 -23.43 -16.50
C ASN A 204 -15.00 -22.37 -15.36
N GLU A 205 -15.30 -21.12 -15.66
CA GLU A 205 -15.33 -19.97 -14.73
C GLU A 205 -13.94 -19.51 -14.22
N LEU A 206 -12.87 -20.25 -14.49
CA LEU A 206 -11.53 -19.85 -14.14
C LEU A 206 -10.92 -18.97 -15.26
N ILE A 207 -10.50 -17.77 -14.93
CA ILE A 207 -9.78 -16.89 -15.85
C ILE A 207 -8.34 -17.39 -15.97
N LEU A 208 -8.00 -17.96 -17.13
CA LEU A 208 -6.67 -18.47 -17.43
C LEU A 208 -5.71 -17.38 -17.90
N ALA A 209 -6.23 -16.39 -18.62
CA ALA A 209 -5.44 -15.23 -19.03
C ALA A 209 -6.31 -13.97 -19.06
N GLY A 210 -5.75 -12.86 -18.62
CA GLY A 210 -6.43 -11.56 -18.63
C GLY A 210 -5.44 -10.40 -18.51
N VAL A 211 -5.87 -9.25 -19.00
CA VAL A 211 -5.16 -7.98 -18.85
C VAL A 211 -6.07 -7.01 -18.12
N ASP A 212 -5.54 -6.33 -17.13
CA ASP A 212 -6.21 -5.24 -16.42
C ASP A 212 -5.45 -3.94 -16.65
N VAL A 213 -6.15 -2.87 -16.98
CA VAL A 213 -5.62 -1.52 -17.12
C VAL A 213 -6.35 -0.63 -16.11
N GLY A 214 -5.61 0.12 -15.34
CA GLY A 214 -6.14 1.05 -14.34
C GLY A 214 -5.52 2.43 -14.47
N VAL A 215 -6.30 3.46 -14.16
CA VAL A 215 -5.87 4.85 -14.06
C VAL A 215 -6.37 5.41 -12.74
N GLU A 216 -5.49 6.08 -12.03
CA GLU A 216 -5.79 6.78 -10.78
C GLU A 216 -5.46 8.27 -10.93
N ARG A 217 -6.35 9.12 -10.40
CA ARG A 217 -6.08 10.54 -10.18
C ARG A 217 -6.07 10.79 -8.70
N GLY A 218 -4.92 11.23 -8.19
CA GLY A 218 -4.71 11.51 -6.77
C GLY A 218 -4.47 13.00 -6.51
N ARG A 219 -4.87 13.43 -5.32
CA ARG A 219 -4.52 14.70 -4.72
C ARG A 219 -4.04 14.46 -3.31
N ARG A 220 -2.83 14.92 -3.01
CA ARG A 220 -2.25 14.92 -1.67
C ARG A 220 -2.13 16.35 -1.17
N THR A 221 -2.48 16.56 0.09
CA THR A 221 -2.40 17.87 0.74
C THR A 221 -1.66 17.73 2.06
N ALA A 222 -0.78 18.67 2.37
CA ALA A 222 -0.10 18.79 3.65
C ALA A 222 0.09 20.28 3.94
N GLY A 223 -0.77 20.84 4.80
CA GLY A 223 -0.84 22.29 4.99
C GLY A 223 -1.10 23.04 3.67
N SER A 224 -0.21 23.96 3.33
CA SER A 224 -0.25 24.72 2.06
C SER A 224 0.26 23.93 0.85
N LEU A 225 0.90 22.78 1.05
CA LEU A 225 1.42 21.97 -0.05
C LEU A 225 0.29 21.14 -0.67
N VAL A 226 0.17 21.22 -1.99
CA VAL A 226 -0.81 20.45 -2.77
C VAL A 226 -0.09 19.78 -3.93
N GLU A 227 -0.18 18.47 -3.98
CA GLU A 227 0.33 17.65 -5.07
C GLU A 227 -0.84 16.98 -5.79
N ASN A 228 -0.89 17.09 -7.11
CA ASN A 228 -1.82 16.35 -7.96
C ASN A 228 -1.02 15.39 -8.82
N PHE A 229 -1.45 14.14 -8.88
CA PHE A 229 -0.74 13.12 -9.63
C PHE A 229 -1.68 12.19 -10.40
N TRP A 230 -1.12 11.55 -11.43
CA TRP A 230 -1.74 10.47 -12.16
C TRP A 230 -0.88 9.22 -12.03
N ARG A 231 -1.53 8.06 -11.90
CA ARG A 231 -0.88 6.76 -11.90
C ARG A 231 -1.60 5.84 -12.88
N GLY A 232 -0.85 5.23 -13.79
CA GLY A 232 -1.30 4.16 -14.67
C GLY A 232 -0.80 2.82 -14.18
N THR A 233 -1.62 1.79 -14.27
CA THR A 233 -1.26 0.41 -13.93
C THR A 233 -1.71 -0.52 -15.05
N VAL A 234 -0.83 -1.42 -15.46
CA VAL A 234 -1.15 -2.52 -16.37
C VAL A 234 -0.76 -3.82 -15.67
N SER A 235 -1.68 -4.75 -15.57
CA SER A 235 -1.48 -6.06 -14.95
C SER A 235 -1.80 -7.16 -15.95
N LEU A 236 -0.90 -8.13 -16.07
CA LEU A 236 -1.12 -9.36 -16.79
C LEU A 236 -1.39 -10.49 -15.78
N ARG A 237 -2.50 -11.15 -15.95
CA ARG A 237 -2.88 -12.31 -15.14
C ARG A 237 -2.76 -13.57 -15.98
N LEU A 238 -1.97 -14.52 -15.49
CA LEU A 238 -1.81 -15.84 -16.08
C LEU A 238 -2.03 -16.86 -14.96
N ALA A 239 -2.98 -17.77 -15.14
CA ALA A 239 -3.15 -18.92 -14.26
C ALA A 239 -2.57 -20.14 -14.96
N GLY A 240 -1.61 -20.81 -14.30
CA GLY A 240 -1.11 -22.12 -14.76
C GLY A 240 -2.19 -23.17 -14.62
N LEU A 241 -2.20 -24.13 -15.53
CA LEU A 241 -2.99 -25.36 -15.46
C LEU A 241 -2.36 -26.35 -14.48
#